data_7383c35bdef393520cb96e69f6ecbff9
#
_entry.id   7383c35bdef393520cb96e69f6ecbff9
#
_cell.length_a   1.000
_cell.length_b   1.000
_cell.length_c   1.000
_cell.angle_alpha   90.00
_cell.angle_beta   90.00
_cell.angle_gamma   90.00
#
_symmetry.space_group_name_H-M   'P 1'
#
loop_
_entity.id
_entity.type
_entity.pdbx_description
1 polymer ?
#
loop_
_entity_poly.entity_id
_entity_poly.type
_entity_poly.pdbx_seq_one_letter_code
_entity_poly.pdbx_strand_id
1 'polypeptide(L)'
;SEMCIRDRSTRLSYKNWDLGINGHGSFGFYVYNYVAASNSLDALYGSNGVSSNILRSTLENKFTQDRQFTDHFLERGNFFRIDNITIGHTFNKLWNDGISLRLSFAVQNVCTLSGYSGLDPELYDGIDKNIYQRPRTFMLGVNLNF
;
A
#
# COMPACT_ATOMS: atom_id res chain seq x y z
N SER A 1 -7.53 8.33 18.74
CA SER A 1 -7.91 9.14 17.56
C SER A 1 -8.75 8.28 16.62
N GLU A 2 -9.94 8.76 16.24
CA GLU A 2 -10.79 8.03 15.33
C GLU A 2 -10.18 8.06 13.92
N MET A 3 -9.95 6.90 13.36
CA MET A 3 -9.44 6.73 12.01
C MET A 3 -10.61 6.91 11.02
N CYS A 4 -10.56 7.96 10.20
CA CYS A 4 -11.56 8.17 9.16
C CYS A 4 -11.21 7.37 7.91
N ILE A 5 -11.80 6.20 7.74
CA ILE A 5 -11.68 5.39 6.52
C ILE A 5 -12.70 5.88 5.50
N ARG A 6 -12.26 6.16 4.28
CA ARG A 6 -13.12 6.55 3.16
C ARG A 6 -12.86 5.63 1.98
N ASP A 7 -13.87 4.85 1.64
CA ASP A 7 -13.85 3.97 0.48
C ASP A 7 -14.49 4.66 -0.72
N ARG A 8 -13.92 4.48 -1.89
CA ARG A 8 -14.46 4.97 -3.14
C ARG A 8 -14.34 3.92 -4.23
N SER A 9 -15.46 3.59 -4.84
CA SER A 9 -15.51 2.77 -6.03
C SER A 9 -16.14 3.55 -7.18
N THR A 10 -15.56 3.45 -8.35
CA THR A 10 -16.05 4.08 -9.57
C THR A 10 -16.11 3.02 -10.65
N ARG A 11 -17.26 2.92 -11.33
CA ARG A 11 -17.44 2.04 -12.49
C ARG A 11 -17.92 2.88 -13.66
N LEU A 12 -17.22 2.77 -14.77
CA LEU A 12 -17.56 3.40 -16.03
C LEU A 12 -17.78 2.30 -17.07
N SER A 13 -18.86 2.40 -17.84
CA SER A 13 -19.12 1.51 -18.96
C SER A 13 -19.42 2.33 -20.21
N TYR A 14 -18.78 1.97 -21.30
CA TYR A 14 -18.97 2.61 -22.59
C TYR A 14 -19.00 1.57 -23.70
N LYS A 15 -20.15 1.39 -24.33
CA LYS A 15 -20.38 0.34 -25.33
C LYS A 15 -19.98 -1.05 -24.78
N ASN A 16 -18.91 -1.64 -25.33
CA ASN A 16 -18.41 -2.96 -24.95
C ASN A 16 -17.24 -2.90 -23.96
N TRP A 17 -16.87 -1.69 -23.48
CA TRP A 17 -15.82 -1.48 -22.51
C TRP A 17 -16.38 -1.23 -21.14
N ASP A 18 -15.75 -1.82 -20.14
CA ASP A 18 -16.00 -1.54 -18.74
C ASP A 18 -14.69 -1.25 -18.00
N LEU A 19 -14.72 -0.22 -17.17
CA LEU A 19 -13.61 0.19 -16.32
C LEU A 19 -14.10 0.28 -14.89
N GLY A 20 -13.45 -0.43 -13.99
CA GLY A 20 -13.67 -0.35 -12.56
C GLY A 20 -12.42 0.15 -11.85
N ILE A 21 -12.57 1.11 -10.94
CA ILE A 21 -11.49 1.61 -10.09
C ILE A 21 -11.99 1.62 -8.66
N ASN A 22 -11.28 0.94 -7.77
CA ASN A 22 -11.56 0.92 -6.35
C ASN A 22 -10.35 1.43 -5.58
N GLY A 23 -10.60 2.27 -4.60
CA GLY A 23 -9.57 2.79 -3.73
C GLY A 23 -10.13 3.17 -2.38
N HIS A 24 -9.28 3.20 -1.38
CA HIS A 24 -9.60 3.66 -0.04
C HIS A 24 -8.54 4.60 0.51
N GLY A 25 -8.93 5.40 1.47
CA GLY A 25 -8.03 6.30 2.16
C GLY A 25 -8.32 6.37 3.63
N SER A 26 -7.31 6.55 4.43
CA SER A 26 -7.41 6.77 5.86
C SER A 26 -6.67 8.03 6.24
N PHE A 27 -7.32 8.86 7.08
CA PHE A 27 -6.82 10.17 7.46
C PHE A 27 -7.02 10.41 8.96
N GLY A 28 -6.18 11.26 9.53
CA GLY A 28 -6.32 11.69 10.91
C GLY A 28 -5.71 10.74 11.95
N PHE A 29 -4.78 9.88 11.56
CA PHE A 29 -4.10 8.98 12.47
C PHE A 29 -2.57 9.11 12.41
N TYR A 30 -1.91 8.57 13.40
CA TYR A 30 -0.45 8.54 13.51
C TYR A 30 0.03 7.10 13.53
N VAL A 31 1.20 6.88 12.92
CA VAL A 31 1.88 5.59 12.85
C VAL A 31 3.22 5.73 13.55
N TYR A 32 3.54 4.76 14.40
CA TYR A 32 4.85 4.64 15.00
C TYR A 32 5.78 3.82 14.09
N ASN A 33 6.82 4.49 13.58
CA ASN A 33 7.80 3.86 12.69
C ASN A 33 8.81 3.05 13.51
N TYR A 34 8.42 1.81 13.85
CA TYR A 34 9.26 0.92 14.63
C TYR A 34 10.53 0.50 13.89
N VAL A 35 10.46 0.38 12.55
CA VAL A 35 11.65 0.05 11.73
C VAL A 35 12.69 1.15 11.84
N ALA A 36 12.28 2.41 11.78
CA ALA A 36 13.19 3.53 11.98
C ALA A 36 13.74 3.58 13.42
N ALA A 37 12.91 3.33 14.42
CA ALA A 37 13.31 3.31 15.82
C ALA A 37 14.29 2.18 16.12
N SER A 38 14.04 0.97 15.62
CA SER A 38 14.88 -0.21 15.86
C SER A 38 16.23 -0.16 15.13
N ASN A 39 16.32 0.55 14.02
CA ASN A 39 17.56 0.77 13.28
C ASN A 39 18.24 2.11 13.65
N SER A 40 17.91 2.66 14.80
CA SER A 40 18.56 3.83 15.39
C SER A 40 19.85 3.46 16.14
N LEU A 41 20.32 4.32 17.01
CA LEU A 41 21.58 4.16 17.75
C LEU A 41 21.71 2.88 18.57
N ASP A 42 20.59 2.30 19.01
CA ASP A 42 20.59 1.03 19.76
C ASP A 42 21.15 -0.12 18.91
N ALA A 43 20.98 -0.09 17.60
CA ALA A 43 21.57 -1.04 16.68
C ALA A 43 23.11 -0.93 16.60
N LEU A 44 23.70 0.23 16.92
CA LEU A 44 25.15 0.43 16.98
C LEU A 44 25.77 -0.12 18.27
N TYR A 45 25.09 0.06 19.38
CA TYR A 45 25.59 -0.24 20.72
C TYR A 45 24.86 -1.42 21.37
N GLY A 46 24.18 -2.24 20.57
CA GLY A 46 23.45 -3.40 21.08
C GLY A 46 24.33 -4.27 21.99
N SER A 47 23.70 -4.96 22.94
CA SER A 47 24.30 -5.71 24.05
C SER A 47 25.41 -6.71 23.66
N ASN A 48 25.58 -7.01 22.39
CA ASN A 48 26.56 -7.96 21.85
C ASN A 48 27.75 -7.30 21.13
N GLY A 49 27.88 -5.98 21.13
CA GLY A 49 28.97 -5.26 20.52
C GLY A 49 29.08 -5.38 18.99
N VAL A 50 28.06 -5.91 18.33
CA VAL A 50 28.02 -6.06 16.87
C VAL A 50 27.26 -4.87 16.28
N SER A 51 27.94 -4.01 15.53
CA SER A 51 27.32 -2.93 14.78
C SER A 51 26.54 -3.48 13.59
N SER A 52 25.28 -3.12 13.46
CA SER A 52 24.48 -3.37 12.27
C SER A 52 24.29 -2.09 11.43
N ASN A 53 23.69 -2.21 10.26
CA ASN A 53 23.38 -1.05 9.43
C ASN A 53 22.38 -0.13 10.14
N ILE A 54 22.73 1.15 10.24
CA ILE A 54 21.85 2.19 10.80
C ILE A 54 21.28 3.07 9.69
N LEU A 55 20.15 3.69 9.97
CA LEU A 55 19.55 4.66 9.08
C LEU A 55 20.39 5.93 9.01
N ARG A 56 20.53 6.49 7.81
CA ARG A 56 21.25 7.75 7.58
C ARG A 56 20.69 8.91 8.41
N SER A 57 19.39 8.94 8.62
CA SER A 57 18.72 9.93 9.47
C SER A 57 19.21 9.94 10.92
N THR A 58 19.70 8.81 11.44
CA THR A 58 20.27 8.71 12.78
C THR A 58 21.54 9.56 12.92
N LEU A 59 22.36 9.61 11.88
CA LEU A 59 23.57 10.44 11.84
C LEU A 59 23.24 11.93 11.78
N GLU A 60 22.15 12.29 11.10
CA GLU A 60 21.67 13.68 10.97
C GLU A 60 21.06 14.19 12.27
N ASN A 61 20.35 13.35 13.01
CA ASN A 61 19.65 13.71 14.25
C ASN A 61 20.58 13.83 15.46
N LYS A 62 21.82 13.37 15.37
CA LYS A 62 22.86 13.44 16.44
C LYS A 62 22.38 12.91 17.80
N PHE A 63 21.51 11.92 17.83
CA PHE A 63 21.11 11.28 19.07
C PHE A 63 22.26 10.48 19.68
N THR A 64 22.50 10.68 20.96
CA THR A 64 23.54 10.00 21.72
C THR A 64 23.00 8.93 22.67
N GLN A 65 21.68 8.81 22.79
CA GLN A 65 21.00 7.85 23.65
C GLN A 65 19.89 7.15 22.89
N ASP A 66 19.54 5.95 23.33
CA ASP A 66 18.38 5.22 22.83
C ASP A 66 17.10 6.04 23.04
N ARG A 67 16.31 6.15 21.98
CA ARG A 67 15.08 6.91 21.94
C ARG A 67 13.89 6.09 21.43
N GLN A 68 13.86 4.82 21.81
CA GLN A 68 12.70 3.98 21.51
C GLN A 68 11.45 4.55 22.18
N PHE A 69 10.30 4.38 21.54
CA PHE A 69 8.99 4.85 22.01
C PHE A 69 8.87 6.35 22.27
N THR A 70 9.64 7.17 21.57
CA THR A 70 9.49 8.62 21.59
C THR A 70 8.59 9.11 20.47
N ASP A 71 8.03 10.30 20.62
CA ASP A 71 7.20 10.98 19.61
C ASP A 71 7.98 11.35 18.34
N HIS A 72 9.32 11.33 18.38
CA HIS A 72 10.18 11.57 17.21
C HIS A 72 9.92 10.59 16.07
N PHE A 73 9.56 9.34 16.37
CA PHE A 73 9.25 8.30 15.38
C PHE A 73 7.75 8.18 15.10
N LEU A 74 6.95 9.12 15.61
CA LEU A 74 5.52 9.18 15.39
C LEU A 74 5.24 10.07 14.17
N GLU A 75 4.82 9.46 13.07
CA GLU A 75 4.53 10.13 11.81
C GLU A 75 3.03 10.13 11.50
N ARG A 76 2.58 11.10 10.70
CA ARG A 76 1.21 11.09 10.18
C ARG A 76 1.05 9.96 9.18
N GLY A 77 0.14 9.03 9.47
CA GLY A 77 -0.15 7.87 8.64
C GLY A 77 -1.18 8.11 7.54
N ASN A 78 -1.51 9.37 7.22
CA ASN A 78 -2.49 9.66 6.18
C ASN A 78 -2.09 9.03 4.85
N PHE A 79 -3.02 8.29 4.23
CA PHE A 79 -2.77 7.68 2.92
C PHE A 79 -4.03 7.59 2.09
N PHE A 80 -3.84 7.47 0.79
CA PHE A 80 -4.85 7.06 -0.17
C PHE A 80 -4.28 5.95 -1.05
N ARG A 81 -4.99 4.83 -1.12
CA ARG A 81 -4.57 3.65 -1.89
C ARG A 81 -5.56 3.37 -3.00
N ILE A 82 -5.03 3.12 -4.19
CA ILE A 82 -5.78 2.53 -5.29
C ILE A 82 -5.59 1.02 -5.20
N ASP A 83 -6.66 0.32 -4.78
CA ASP A 83 -6.62 -1.12 -4.52
C ASP A 83 -6.65 -1.93 -5.79
N ASN A 84 -7.58 -1.57 -6.69
CA ASN A 84 -7.88 -2.35 -7.87
C ASN A 84 -8.28 -1.46 -9.04
N ILE A 85 -7.72 -1.75 -10.21
CA ILE A 85 -8.17 -1.23 -11.49
C ILE A 85 -8.51 -2.42 -12.37
N THR A 86 -9.73 -2.47 -12.88
CA THR A 86 -10.20 -3.52 -13.79
C THR A 86 -10.66 -2.90 -15.09
N ILE A 87 -10.14 -3.40 -16.19
CA ILE A 87 -10.57 -3.03 -17.55
C ILE A 87 -11.09 -4.27 -18.22
N GLY A 88 -12.32 -4.22 -18.74
CA GLY A 88 -12.94 -5.30 -19.46
C GLY A 88 -13.38 -4.87 -20.86
N HIS A 89 -13.31 -5.78 -21.80
CA HIS A 89 -13.89 -5.62 -23.13
C HIS A 89 -14.69 -6.85 -23.51
N THR A 90 -15.92 -6.64 -23.97
CA THR A 90 -16.81 -7.72 -24.40
C THR A 90 -16.95 -7.70 -25.91
N PHE A 91 -16.57 -8.79 -26.55
CA PHE A 91 -16.77 -9.05 -27.97
C PHE A 91 -18.09 -9.80 -28.13
N ASN A 92 -19.11 -9.13 -28.65
CA ASN A 92 -20.38 -9.75 -29.00
C ASN A 92 -20.28 -10.28 -30.44
N LYS A 93 -20.79 -11.49 -30.70
CA LYS A 93 -20.86 -12.10 -32.04
C LYS A 93 -19.49 -12.46 -32.64
N LEU A 94 -18.66 -13.20 -31.91
CA LEU A 94 -17.31 -13.53 -32.39
C LEU A 94 -17.31 -14.55 -33.54
N TRP A 95 -18.27 -15.47 -33.62
CA TRP A 95 -18.30 -16.55 -34.63
C TRP A 95 -19.71 -16.90 -35.11
N ASN A 96 -20.73 -16.73 -34.28
CA ASN A 96 -22.15 -16.91 -34.57
C ASN A 96 -22.96 -16.11 -33.54
N ASP A 97 -24.22 -15.87 -33.78
CA ASP A 97 -25.09 -15.02 -32.96
C ASP A 97 -25.27 -15.45 -31.48
N GLY A 98 -24.59 -16.52 -31.02
CA GLY A 98 -24.69 -17.04 -29.66
C GLY A 98 -23.41 -16.99 -28.83
N ILE A 99 -22.24 -16.63 -29.40
CA ILE A 99 -20.96 -16.69 -28.69
C ILE A 99 -20.50 -15.28 -28.33
N SER A 100 -20.28 -15.04 -27.03
CA SER A 100 -19.67 -13.82 -26.53
C SER A 100 -18.37 -14.10 -25.77
N LEU A 101 -17.32 -13.33 -26.07
CA LEU A 101 -16.03 -13.39 -25.41
C LEU A 101 -15.82 -12.12 -24.59
N ARG A 102 -15.55 -12.26 -23.30
CA ARG A 102 -15.13 -11.15 -22.45
C ARG A 102 -13.68 -11.33 -22.03
N LEU A 103 -12.85 -10.34 -22.37
CA LEU A 103 -11.50 -10.22 -21.88
C LEU A 103 -11.48 -9.19 -20.75
N SER A 104 -10.85 -9.53 -19.63
CA SER A 104 -10.67 -8.64 -18.50
C SER A 104 -9.22 -8.62 -18.05
N PHE A 105 -8.73 -7.42 -17.75
CA PHE A 105 -7.43 -7.21 -17.16
C PHE A 105 -7.61 -6.47 -15.84
N ALA A 106 -7.04 -7.00 -14.77
CA ALA A 106 -7.12 -6.40 -13.45
C ALA A 106 -5.73 -6.25 -12.84
N VAL A 107 -5.51 -5.11 -12.20
CA VAL A 107 -4.30 -4.83 -11.43
C VAL A 107 -4.70 -4.58 -9.99
N GLN A 108 -4.10 -5.32 -9.06
CA GLN A 108 -4.29 -5.12 -7.62
C GLN A 108 -3.07 -4.45 -7.00
N ASN A 109 -3.27 -3.71 -5.92
CA ASN A 109 -2.26 -2.93 -5.22
C ASN A 109 -1.52 -1.96 -6.16
N VAL A 110 -2.28 -1.14 -6.88
CA VAL A 110 -1.75 -0.28 -7.96
C VAL A 110 -0.75 0.72 -7.43
N CYS A 111 -1.16 1.53 -6.46
CA CYS A 111 -0.28 2.49 -5.81
C CYS A 111 -0.86 2.96 -4.47
N THR A 112 0.03 3.44 -3.60
CA THR A 112 -0.30 4.11 -2.35
C THR A 112 0.31 5.50 -2.37
N LEU A 113 -0.53 6.51 -2.17
CA LEU A 113 -0.13 7.91 -2.03
C LEU A 113 -0.13 8.24 -0.54
N SER A 114 1.04 8.48 0.01
CA SER A 114 1.23 8.75 1.44
C SER A 114 2.38 9.71 1.65
N GLY A 115 2.30 10.51 2.69
CA GLY A 115 3.42 11.31 3.21
C GLY A 115 4.27 10.57 4.26
N TYR A 116 3.95 9.30 4.52
CA TYR A 116 4.66 8.47 5.48
C TYR A 116 6.00 7.98 4.92
N SER A 117 7.07 8.02 5.72
CA SER A 117 8.42 7.64 5.29
C SER A 117 8.67 6.13 5.30
N GLY A 118 7.82 5.34 5.94
CA GLY A 118 7.88 3.88 5.97
C GLY A 118 7.30 3.21 4.72
N LEU A 119 7.29 1.88 4.71
CA LEU A 119 6.89 1.09 3.54
C LEU A 119 5.37 1.06 3.33
N ASP A 120 4.60 0.94 4.39
CA ASP A 120 3.14 0.83 4.30
C ASP A 120 2.48 1.55 5.50
N PRO A 121 1.72 2.62 5.29
CA PRO A 121 1.02 3.33 6.35
C PRO A 121 -0.24 2.62 6.84
N GLU A 122 -0.74 1.62 6.10
CA GLU A 122 -1.95 0.86 6.46
C GLU A 122 -1.62 -0.26 7.45
N LEU A 123 -1.71 0.05 8.73
CA LEU A 123 -1.38 -0.84 9.82
C LEU A 123 -2.54 -0.98 10.79
N TYR A 124 -2.83 -2.22 11.19
CA TYR A 124 -3.92 -2.52 12.11
C TYR A 124 -3.64 -2.02 13.53
N ASP A 125 -2.41 -2.14 14.00
CA ASP A 125 -1.99 -1.78 15.36
C ASP A 125 -1.28 -0.41 15.46
N GLY A 126 -1.12 0.30 14.33
CA GLY A 126 -0.44 1.59 14.28
C GLY A 126 1.08 1.53 14.45
N ILE A 127 1.67 0.34 14.49
CA ILE A 127 3.11 0.13 14.64
C ILE A 127 3.66 -0.53 13.38
N ASP A 128 4.52 0.17 12.65
CA ASP A 128 5.15 -0.36 11.44
C ASP A 128 6.34 -1.27 11.78
N LYS A 129 6.12 -2.56 11.62
CA LYS A 129 7.14 -3.62 11.71
C LYS A 129 7.41 -4.27 10.36
N ASN A 130 6.80 -3.76 9.28
CA ASN A 130 6.87 -4.38 7.97
C ASN A 130 8.18 -4.06 7.27
N ILE A 131 8.85 -5.11 6.82
CA ILE A 131 10.07 -5.04 6.02
C ILE A 131 9.75 -5.21 4.52
N TYR A 132 8.55 -5.71 4.19
CA TYR A 132 8.16 -6.04 2.82
C TYR A 132 6.97 -5.21 2.36
N GLN A 133 7.09 -4.64 1.16
CA GLN A 133 5.96 -4.00 0.46
C GLN A 133 4.97 -5.05 -0.04
N ARG A 134 3.68 -4.68 -0.06
CA ARG A 134 2.66 -5.50 -0.73
C ARG A 134 2.93 -5.56 -2.23
N PRO A 135 3.01 -6.76 -2.84
CA PRO A 135 3.29 -6.89 -4.26
C PRO A 135 2.10 -6.40 -5.10
N ARG A 136 2.40 -5.90 -6.28
CA ARG A 136 1.39 -5.67 -7.31
C ARG A 136 1.04 -7.00 -7.96
N THR A 137 -0.25 -7.24 -8.17
CA THR A 137 -0.74 -8.44 -8.82
C THR A 137 -1.45 -8.07 -10.10
N PHE A 138 -1.05 -8.73 -11.19
CA PHE A 138 -1.68 -8.58 -12.50
C PHE A 138 -2.47 -9.83 -12.82
N MET A 139 -3.73 -9.67 -13.22
CA MET A 139 -4.61 -10.78 -13.56
C MET A 139 -5.21 -10.55 -14.94
N LEU A 140 -5.17 -11.60 -15.77
CA LEU A 140 -5.86 -11.65 -17.04
C LEU A 140 -6.99 -12.68 -16.95
N GLY A 141 -8.21 -12.23 -17.20
CA GLY A 141 -9.39 -13.08 -17.21
C GLY A 141 -9.97 -13.21 -18.62
N VAL A 142 -10.33 -14.42 -18.98
CA VAL A 142 -11.03 -14.73 -20.23
C VAL A 142 -12.32 -15.46 -19.87
N ASN A 143 -13.44 -14.95 -20.31
CA ASN A 143 -14.75 -15.55 -20.08
C ASN A 143 -15.45 -15.76 -21.42
N LEU A 144 -15.77 -17.00 -21.73
CA LEU A 144 -16.44 -17.40 -22.96
C LEU A 144 -17.84 -17.91 -22.61
N ASN A 145 -18.85 -17.26 -23.17
CA ASN A 145 -20.23 -17.71 -23.08
C ASN A 145 -20.71 -18.21 -24.43
N PHE A 146 -21.24 -19.42 -24.44
CA PHE A 146 -21.75 -20.11 -25.64
C PHE A 146 -23.15 -20.69 -25.41
#